data_d80bf09541c72583723257b05cff151f
#
_entry.id   d80bf09541c72583723257b05cff151f
#
_cell.length_a   1.000
_cell.length_b   1.000
_cell.length_c   1.000
_cell.angle_alpha   90.00
_cell.angle_beta   90.00
_cell.angle_gamma   90.00
#
_symmetry.space_group_name_H-M   'P 1'
#
loop_
_entity.id
_entity.type
_entity.pdbx_description
1 polymer ?
#
loop_
_entity_poly.entity_id
_entity_poly.type
_entity_poly.pdbx_seq_one_letter_code
_entity_poly.pdbx_strand_id
1 'polypeptide(L)'
;MNRRHYAISLQQASQESPTLARLTALTRESSDRLKAIETLIPPLLRPALQAGPIEGTCWCLLVRSNAAAAKVRQLLPAFQAQLRNRGWEVTSIRLKIQT
;
A
#
# COMPACT_ATOMS: atom_id res chain seq x y z
N MET A 1 7.37 33.55 5.15
CA MET A 1 7.26 32.73 5.41
C MET A 1 7.33 32.05 5.62
N ASN A 2 7.18 32.07 5.34
CA ASN A 2 7.10 31.11 5.47
C ASN A 2 6.80 30.74 5.58
N ARG A 3 6.60 31.35 5.67
CA ARG A 3 6.33 30.68 5.65
C ARG A 3 6.63 30.25 5.28
N ARG A 4 6.88 30.64 5.19
CA ARG A 4 7.24 29.83 4.90
C ARG A 4 7.50 29.27 5.10
N HIS A 5 7.40 29.51 5.28
CA HIS A 5 7.54 28.61 5.25
C HIS A 5 7.08 28.26 5.44
N TYR A 6 6.57 28.90 5.80
CA TYR A 6 5.99 28.28 5.24
C TYR A 6 5.74 28.45 4.52
N ALA A 7 5.85 29.23 5.11
CA ALA A 7 5.36 29.14 3.94
C ALA A 7 6.28 29.08 2.96
N ILE A 8 6.88 28.75 3.13
CA ILE A 8 7.40 28.25 2.01
C ILE A 8 6.51 28.50 0.94
N SER A 9 6.93 28.96 -0.09
CA SER A 9 6.01 29.02 -1.14
C SER A 9 5.39 27.66 -1.27
N LEU A 10 4.11 27.64 -1.37
CA LEU A 10 3.44 26.42 -1.60
C LEU A 10 3.89 25.75 -2.87
N GLN A 11 4.28 26.51 -3.84
CA GLN A 11 4.77 25.97 -5.08
C GLN A 11 6.02 25.16 -4.89
N GLN A 12 6.92 25.66 -4.09
CA GLN A 12 8.15 24.94 -3.84
C GLN A 12 7.87 23.65 -3.11
N ALA A 13 6.97 23.70 -2.14
CA ALA A 13 6.59 22.49 -1.43
C ALA A 13 5.96 21.48 -2.38
N SER A 14 5.18 21.95 -3.33
CA SER A 14 4.54 21.06 -4.29
C SER A 14 5.54 20.36 -5.18
N GLN A 15 6.65 21.00 -5.46
CA GLN A 15 7.64 20.42 -6.35
C GLN A 15 8.58 19.48 -5.63
N GLU A 16 8.85 19.75 -4.37
CA GLU A 16 9.84 19.01 -3.61
C GLU A 16 9.25 17.98 -2.70
N SER A 17 7.99 18.15 -2.33
CA SER A 17 7.31 17.24 -1.43
C SER A 17 6.21 16.49 -2.16
N PRO A 18 5.77 15.35 -1.64
CA PRO A 18 4.63 14.69 -2.24
C PRO A 18 3.43 15.62 -2.26
N THR A 19 2.85 15.80 -3.41
CA THR A 19 1.64 16.59 -3.56
C THR A 19 0.43 15.73 -3.23
N LEU A 20 -0.73 16.39 -3.08
CA LEU A 20 -1.97 15.66 -2.90
C LEU A 20 -2.23 14.74 -4.08
N ALA A 21 -1.91 15.18 -5.28
CA ALA A 21 -2.09 14.35 -6.47
C ALA A 21 -1.25 13.09 -6.39
N ARG A 22 -0.01 13.22 -5.92
CA ARG A 22 0.87 12.06 -5.80
C ARG A 22 0.40 11.13 -4.70
N LEU A 23 -0.04 11.68 -3.57
CA LEU A 23 -0.57 10.86 -2.49
C LEU A 23 -1.82 10.12 -2.92
N THR A 24 -2.68 10.78 -3.68
CA THR A 24 -3.87 10.15 -4.22
C THR A 24 -3.51 9.04 -5.19
N ALA A 25 -2.50 9.25 -6.01
CA ALA A 25 -2.07 8.24 -6.97
C ALA A 25 -1.51 7.01 -6.25
N LEU A 26 -0.73 7.21 -5.18
CA LEU A 26 -0.20 6.09 -4.41
C LEU A 26 -1.31 5.33 -3.70
N THR A 27 -2.30 6.04 -3.18
CA THR A 27 -3.42 5.40 -2.53
C THR A 27 -4.21 4.56 -3.53
N ARG A 28 -4.41 5.08 -4.73
CA ARG A 28 -5.10 4.35 -5.78
C ARG A 28 -4.31 3.13 -6.20
N GLU A 29 -3.01 3.28 -6.35
CA GLU A 29 -2.16 2.16 -6.73
C GLU A 29 -2.21 1.05 -5.68
N SER A 30 -2.18 1.40 -4.40
CA SER A 30 -2.28 0.42 -3.34
C SER A 30 -3.62 -0.33 -3.40
N SER A 31 -4.71 0.40 -3.66
CA SER A 31 -6.01 -0.23 -3.82
C SER A 31 -6.07 -1.14 -5.03
N ASP A 32 -5.45 -0.71 -6.13
CA ASP A 32 -5.41 -1.52 -7.35
C ASP A 32 -4.62 -2.80 -7.13
N ARG A 33 -3.54 -2.73 -6.37
CA ARG A 33 -2.76 -3.91 -6.02
C ARG A 33 -3.61 -4.89 -5.21
N LEU A 34 -4.38 -4.37 -4.27
CA LEU A 34 -5.25 -5.22 -3.46
C LEU A 34 -6.28 -5.92 -4.33
N LYS A 35 -6.87 -5.20 -5.28
CA LYS A 35 -7.81 -5.80 -6.21
C LYS A 35 -7.15 -6.88 -7.06
N ALA A 36 -5.91 -6.67 -7.44
CA ALA A 36 -5.20 -7.62 -8.27
C ALA A 36 -4.96 -8.96 -7.57
N ILE A 37 -4.84 -8.96 -6.25
CA ILE A 37 -4.63 -10.18 -5.49
C ILE A 37 -5.90 -10.69 -4.83
N GLU A 38 -7.01 -10.00 -5.02
CA GLU A 38 -8.27 -10.34 -4.33
C GLU A 38 -8.72 -11.76 -4.60
N THR A 39 -8.54 -12.23 -5.82
CA THR A 39 -8.92 -13.59 -6.18
C THR A 39 -8.10 -14.64 -5.44
N LEU A 40 -6.91 -14.27 -4.97
CA LEU A 40 -6.06 -15.17 -4.20
C LEU A 40 -6.37 -15.15 -2.72
N ILE A 41 -7.18 -14.21 -2.27
CA ILE A 41 -7.55 -14.08 -0.87
C ILE A 41 -8.84 -14.86 -0.62
N PRO A 42 -8.83 -15.81 0.33
CA PRO A 42 -10.07 -16.49 0.67
C PRO A 42 -11.16 -15.49 1.07
N PRO A 43 -12.41 -15.72 0.66
CA PRO A 43 -13.48 -14.75 0.92
C PRO A 43 -13.61 -14.33 2.38
N LEU A 44 -13.39 -15.27 3.30
CA LEU A 44 -13.51 -14.97 4.73
C LEU A 44 -12.41 -14.03 5.23
N LEU A 45 -11.29 -13.99 4.54
CA LEU A 45 -10.17 -13.13 4.93
C LEU A 45 -10.24 -11.74 4.29
N ARG A 46 -11.00 -11.57 3.22
CA ARG A 46 -11.04 -10.30 2.50
C ARG A 46 -11.42 -9.11 3.39
N PRO A 47 -12.43 -9.21 4.24
CA PRO A 47 -12.78 -8.07 5.09
C PRO A 47 -11.71 -7.72 6.11
N ALA A 48 -10.81 -8.64 6.40
CA ALA A 48 -9.75 -8.41 7.38
C ALA A 48 -8.53 -7.71 6.78
N LEU A 49 -8.50 -7.53 5.47
CA LEU A 49 -7.36 -6.95 4.78
C LEU A 49 -7.69 -5.57 4.24
N GLN A 50 -6.73 -4.67 4.34
CA GLN A 50 -6.82 -3.34 3.76
C GLN A 50 -5.51 -3.00 3.09
N ALA A 51 -5.58 -2.19 2.04
CA ALA A 51 -4.39 -1.69 1.38
C ALA A 51 -3.71 -0.67 2.27
N GLY A 52 -2.40 -0.83 2.46
CA GLY A 52 -1.60 0.09 3.24
C GLY A 52 -0.66 0.89 2.38
N PRO A 53 0.28 1.59 3.00
CA PRO A 53 1.18 2.46 2.25
C PRO A 53 2.17 1.68 1.39
N ILE A 54 2.57 2.31 0.30
CA ILE A 54 3.61 1.80 -0.58
C ILE A 54 4.89 2.56 -0.27
N GLU A 55 5.96 1.82 0.02
CA GLU A 55 7.25 2.42 0.32
C GLU A 55 8.28 1.83 -0.64
N GLY A 56 8.54 2.54 -1.74
CA GLY A 56 9.44 2.04 -2.76
C GLY A 56 8.93 0.76 -3.39
N THR A 57 9.68 -0.32 -3.28
CA THR A 57 9.27 -1.62 -3.79
C THR A 57 8.63 -2.49 -2.70
N CYS A 58 8.45 -1.95 -1.52
CA CYS A 58 7.81 -2.63 -0.40
C CYS A 58 6.36 -2.17 -0.29
N TRP A 59 5.43 -3.10 -0.22
CA TRP A 59 4.02 -2.78 -0.07
C TRP A 59 3.55 -3.27 1.29
N CYS A 60 2.78 -2.43 1.97
CA CYS A 60 2.25 -2.76 3.27
C CYS A 60 0.79 -3.15 3.15
N LEU A 61 0.42 -4.26 3.79
CA LEU A 61 -0.96 -4.69 3.92
C LEU A 61 -1.37 -4.57 5.37
N LEU A 62 -2.53 -4.00 5.60
CA LEU A 62 -3.07 -3.87 6.95
C LEU A 62 -3.99 -5.04 7.22
N VAL A 63 -3.83 -5.65 8.38
CA VAL A 63 -4.59 -6.84 8.76
C VAL A 63 -5.23 -6.60 10.11
N ARG A 64 -6.47 -7.03 10.28
CA ARG A 64 -7.21 -6.73 11.49
C ARG A 64 -6.87 -7.58 12.70
N SER A 65 -6.30 -8.74 12.50
CA SER A 65 -6.01 -9.63 13.62
C SER A 65 -4.77 -10.46 13.37
N ASN A 66 -4.21 -10.99 14.46
CA ASN A 66 -3.06 -11.89 14.38
C ASN A 66 -3.43 -13.18 13.64
N ALA A 67 -4.64 -13.67 13.86
CA ALA A 67 -5.07 -14.91 13.20
C ALA A 67 -5.13 -14.74 11.69
N ALA A 68 -5.68 -13.61 11.24
CA ALA A 68 -5.74 -13.32 9.81
C ALA A 68 -4.33 -13.13 9.25
N ALA A 69 -3.46 -12.46 10.01
CA ALA A 69 -2.08 -12.23 9.58
C ALA A 69 -1.36 -13.55 9.36
N ALA A 70 -1.55 -14.51 10.25
CA ALA A 70 -0.89 -15.80 10.13
C ALA A 70 -1.29 -16.51 8.83
N LYS A 71 -2.57 -16.43 8.47
CA LYS A 71 -3.03 -17.05 7.24
C LYS A 71 -2.55 -16.29 6.01
N VAL A 72 -2.62 -14.98 6.05
CA VAL A 72 -2.19 -14.14 4.92
C VAL A 72 -0.71 -14.30 4.66
N ARG A 73 0.07 -14.48 5.72
CA ARG A 73 1.51 -14.62 5.58
C ARG A 73 1.88 -15.78 4.68
N GLN A 74 1.10 -16.85 4.71
CA GLN A 74 1.35 -18.01 3.88
C GLN A 74 1.04 -17.73 2.40
N LEU A 75 0.24 -16.70 2.13
CA LEU A 75 -0.15 -16.35 0.78
C LEU A 75 0.74 -15.29 0.15
N LEU A 76 1.65 -14.69 0.93
CA LEU A 76 2.46 -13.59 0.43
C LEU A 76 3.27 -13.93 -0.82
N PRO A 77 3.89 -15.10 -0.93
CA PRO A 77 4.61 -15.42 -2.16
C PRO A 77 3.71 -15.42 -3.39
N ALA A 78 2.48 -15.92 -3.24
CA ALA A 78 1.52 -15.92 -4.36
C ALA A 78 1.10 -14.50 -4.70
N PHE A 79 0.86 -13.65 -3.70
CA PHE A 79 0.52 -12.25 -3.92
C PHE A 79 1.65 -11.56 -4.68
N GLN A 80 2.87 -11.77 -4.24
CA GLN A 80 4.02 -11.13 -4.86
C GLN A 80 4.18 -11.54 -6.31
N ALA A 81 4.02 -12.83 -6.61
CA ALA A 81 4.10 -13.33 -7.97
C ALA A 81 3.00 -12.73 -8.84
N GLN A 82 1.78 -12.66 -8.32
CA GLN A 82 0.65 -12.09 -9.05
C GLN A 82 0.89 -10.61 -9.38
N LEU A 83 1.40 -9.86 -8.42
CA LEU A 83 1.67 -8.43 -8.64
C LEU A 83 2.76 -8.22 -9.67
N ARG A 84 3.80 -9.04 -9.64
CA ARG A 84 4.85 -8.96 -10.65
C ARG A 84 4.32 -9.28 -12.04
N ASN A 85 3.48 -10.28 -12.14
CA ASN A 85 2.88 -10.64 -13.41
C ASN A 85 2.02 -9.52 -13.97
N ARG A 86 1.48 -8.67 -13.10
CA ARG A 86 0.68 -7.54 -13.51
C ARG A 86 1.53 -6.30 -13.79
N GLY A 87 2.85 -6.40 -13.63
CA GLY A 87 3.74 -5.31 -13.97
C GLY A 87 4.16 -4.42 -12.82
N TRP A 88 3.73 -4.71 -11.61
CA TRP A 88 4.18 -3.93 -10.46
C TRP A 88 5.50 -4.47 -9.94
N GLU A 89 6.35 -3.54 -9.53
CA GLU A 89 7.65 -3.89 -8.99
C GLU A 89 7.55 -4.00 -7.48
N VAL A 90 7.28 -5.20 -7.00
CA VAL A 90 7.12 -5.46 -5.57
C VAL A 90 8.15 -6.50 -5.14
N THR A 91 9.10 -6.08 -4.32
CA THR A 91 10.13 -7.00 -3.83
C THR A 91 9.78 -7.58 -2.48
N SER A 92 8.91 -6.91 -1.72
CA SER A 92 8.47 -7.44 -0.44
C SER A 92 7.09 -6.91 -0.08
N ILE A 93 6.38 -7.68 0.72
CA ILE A 93 5.08 -7.28 1.24
C ILE A 93 5.15 -7.42 2.75
N ARG A 94 4.82 -6.34 3.45
CA ARG A 94 4.78 -6.33 4.90
C ARG A 94 3.35 -6.43 5.39
N LEU A 95 3.17 -7.13 6.49
CA LEU A 95 1.88 -7.18 7.16
C LEU A 95 1.96 -6.33 8.41
N LYS A 96 0.98 -5.46 8.58
CA LYS A 96 0.87 -4.64 9.77
C LYS A 96 -0.48 -4.88 10.39
N ILE A 97 -0.49 -5.28 11.65
CA ILE A 97 -1.74 -5.55 12.34
C ILE A 97 -2.30 -4.23 12.83
N GLN A 98 -3.55 -4.01 12.48
CA GLN A 98 -4.25 -2.79 12.82
C GLN A 98 -5.49 -3.18 13.61
N THR A 99 -5.48 -2.91 14.89
CA THR A 99 -6.60 -3.24 15.78
C THR A 99 -7.40 -2.00 16.14
#